data_441aff423b7731adc2b7348ae2f9e795
#
_entry.id   441aff423b7731adc2b7348ae2f9e795
#
_cell.length_a   1.000
_cell.length_b   1.000
_cell.length_c   1.000
_cell.angle_alpha   90.00
_cell.angle_beta   90.00
_cell.angle_gamma   90.00
#
_symmetry.space_group_name_H-M   'P 1'
#
loop_
_entity.id
_entity.type
_entity.pdbx_description
1 polymer ?
#
loop_
_entity_poly.entity_id
_entity_poly.type
_entity_poly.pdbx_seq_one_letter_code
_entity_poly.pdbx_strand_id
1 'polypeptide(L)'
;GIGDMLKVATDYKAKVFGVALKDRASILPAGHAANAAYWWDTSAGHFITSTYYMNQLPEWVKKFNKTIQVKPGTDVKGVPDGVTKTFQMAKAVLDNEHLGEGPVTDMLAISISSTDIIGHAYGTRGKENYDVYMRTDEELAKFLTYLDSKVGKGNYLFFLSADHGGMHNANVMKQHKIPADGYAAWNEIKPLNAAFKEKYGIEKVA
;
A
#
# COMPACT_ATOMS: atom_id res chain seq x y z
N GLY A 1 6.70 11.81 -11.18
CA GLY A 1 7.27 10.80 -10.28
C GLY A 1 8.41 10.03 -10.92
N ILE A 2 9.06 9.16 -10.17
CA ILE A 2 10.20 8.34 -10.69
C ILE A 2 9.73 7.47 -11.86
N GLY A 3 8.55 6.85 -11.77
CA GLY A 3 7.97 6.05 -12.84
C GLY A 3 7.76 6.83 -14.13
N ASP A 4 7.28 8.08 -14.01
CA ASP A 4 7.10 8.95 -15.17
C ASP A 4 8.42 9.31 -15.84
N MET A 5 9.44 9.62 -15.02
CA MET A 5 10.78 9.93 -15.53
C MET A 5 11.41 8.73 -16.22
N LEU A 6 11.24 7.52 -15.68
CA LEU A 6 11.70 6.30 -16.33
C LEU A 6 11.00 6.07 -17.67
N LYS A 7 9.69 6.30 -17.74
CA LYS A 7 8.94 6.25 -19.00
C LYS A 7 9.53 7.20 -20.04
N VAL A 8 9.72 8.46 -19.68
CA VAL A 8 10.30 9.47 -20.58
C VAL A 8 11.72 9.09 -21.01
N ALA A 9 12.58 8.69 -20.06
CA ALA A 9 13.97 8.33 -20.35
C ALA A 9 14.13 7.11 -21.25
N THR A 10 13.08 6.30 -21.37
CA THR A 10 13.07 5.08 -22.18
C THR A 10 12.16 5.16 -23.41
N ASP A 11 11.76 6.36 -23.83
CA ASP A 11 10.79 6.56 -24.90
C ASP A 11 9.50 5.74 -24.70
N TYR A 12 9.00 5.70 -23.48
CA TYR A 12 7.82 4.95 -23.04
C TYR A 12 7.91 3.43 -23.20
N LYS A 13 9.10 2.88 -23.39
CA LYS A 13 9.32 1.42 -23.52
C LYS A 13 9.33 0.71 -22.17
N ALA A 14 9.76 1.39 -21.10
CA ALA A 14 9.75 0.82 -19.75
C ALA A 14 8.32 0.46 -19.31
N LYS A 15 8.19 -0.64 -18.62
CA LYS A 15 6.95 -1.01 -17.94
C LYS A 15 7.01 -0.51 -16.49
N VAL A 16 5.96 0.17 -16.06
CA VAL A 16 5.87 0.74 -14.71
C VAL A 16 4.56 0.31 -14.08
N PHE A 17 4.64 -0.35 -12.92
CA PHE A 17 3.48 -0.83 -12.18
C PHE A 17 3.55 -0.44 -10.72
N GLY A 18 2.36 -0.24 -10.11
CA GLY A 18 2.19 -0.02 -8.68
C GLY A 18 1.33 -1.11 -8.04
N VAL A 19 1.70 -1.53 -6.84
CA VAL A 19 0.94 -2.50 -6.04
C VAL A 19 0.88 -2.04 -4.59
N ALA A 20 -0.32 -1.99 -4.02
CA ALA A 20 -0.54 -1.69 -2.61
C ALA A 20 -1.90 -2.21 -2.13
N LEU A 21 -2.21 -2.05 -0.85
CA LEU A 21 -3.58 -2.23 -0.35
C LEU A 21 -4.39 -0.93 -0.34
N LYS A 22 -3.72 0.23 -0.43
CA LYS A 22 -4.36 1.55 -0.54
C LYS A 22 -4.18 2.07 -1.97
N ASP A 23 -5.21 2.69 -2.54
CA ASP A 23 -5.21 3.28 -3.88
C ASP A 23 -4.04 4.27 -4.09
N ARG A 24 -3.95 5.31 -3.25
CA ARG A 24 -2.91 6.33 -3.34
C ARG A 24 -1.50 5.77 -3.21
N ALA A 25 -1.32 4.79 -2.33
CA ALA A 25 -0.03 4.13 -2.12
C ALA A 25 0.41 3.28 -3.32
N SER A 26 -0.52 2.85 -4.17
CA SER A 26 -0.23 2.19 -5.44
C SER A 26 0.00 3.19 -6.58
N ILE A 27 -0.89 4.19 -6.69
CA ILE A 27 -0.94 5.14 -7.82
C ILE A 27 0.24 6.13 -7.77
N LEU A 28 0.48 6.77 -6.61
CA LEU A 28 1.42 7.88 -6.54
C LEU A 28 2.88 7.47 -6.82
N PRO A 29 3.41 6.35 -6.29
CA PRO A 29 4.75 5.92 -6.63
C PRO A 29 4.91 5.49 -8.10
N ALA A 30 3.88 4.90 -8.68
CA ALA A 30 3.90 4.49 -10.08
C ALA A 30 3.88 5.68 -11.05
N GLY A 31 3.14 6.74 -10.72
CA GLY A 31 3.04 7.96 -11.53
C GLY A 31 1.92 7.92 -12.57
N HIS A 32 1.77 9.04 -13.29
CA HIS A 32 0.72 9.22 -14.30
C HIS A 32 0.91 8.33 -15.54
N ALA A 33 2.15 8.10 -15.94
CA ALA A 33 2.48 7.33 -17.14
C ALA A 33 2.62 5.83 -16.87
N ALA A 34 2.27 5.36 -15.68
CA ALA A 34 2.33 3.94 -15.33
C ALA A 34 1.44 3.09 -16.25
N ASN A 35 1.84 1.84 -16.50
CA ASN A 35 1.04 0.87 -17.23
C ASN A 35 -0.22 0.49 -16.45
N ALA A 36 -0.08 0.30 -15.13
CA ALA A 36 -1.20 0.16 -14.19
C ALA A 36 -0.76 0.36 -12.75
N ALA A 37 -1.74 0.61 -11.89
CA ALA A 37 -1.63 0.51 -10.44
C ALA A 37 -2.77 -0.38 -9.93
N TYR A 38 -2.44 -1.35 -9.07
CA TYR A 38 -3.40 -2.29 -8.50
C TYR A 38 -3.48 -2.10 -7.00
N TRP A 39 -4.69 -2.07 -6.45
CA TRP A 39 -4.92 -1.96 -5.01
C TRP A 39 -6.10 -2.82 -4.56
N TRP A 40 -6.16 -3.04 -3.26
CA TRP A 40 -7.20 -3.85 -2.65
C TRP A 40 -8.50 -3.08 -2.46
N ASP A 41 -9.59 -3.60 -2.97
CA ASP A 41 -10.94 -3.15 -2.63
C ASP A 41 -11.55 -4.08 -1.56
N THR A 42 -11.78 -3.53 -0.37
CA THR A 42 -12.34 -4.28 0.74
C THR A 42 -13.77 -4.74 0.45
N SER A 43 -14.56 -3.92 -0.25
CA SER A 43 -15.95 -4.25 -0.58
C SER A 43 -16.04 -5.40 -1.57
N ALA A 44 -15.12 -5.44 -2.54
CA ALA A 44 -15.02 -6.50 -3.52
C ALA A 44 -14.28 -7.74 -2.99
N GLY A 45 -13.38 -7.57 -2.01
CA GLY A 45 -12.54 -8.63 -1.46
C GLY A 45 -11.43 -9.10 -2.41
N HIS A 46 -10.97 -8.23 -3.30
CA HIS A 46 -9.92 -8.53 -4.28
C HIS A 46 -9.21 -7.28 -4.79
N PHE A 47 -8.15 -7.46 -5.60
CA PHE A 47 -7.43 -6.37 -6.23
C PHE A 47 -8.21 -5.81 -7.42
N ILE A 48 -8.21 -4.49 -7.52
CA ILE A 48 -8.81 -3.70 -8.60
C ILE A 48 -7.80 -2.71 -9.18
N THR A 49 -8.21 -1.98 -10.21
CA THR A 49 -7.50 -0.85 -10.80
C THR A 49 -8.48 0.26 -11.16
N SER A 50 -8.00 1.35 -11.74
CA SER A 50 -8.82 2.46 -12.23
C SER A 50 -9.12 2.33 -13.73
N THR A 51 -10.27 2.86 -14.15
CA THR A 51 -10.59 3.12 -15.55
C THR A 51 -9.62 4.09 -16.23
N TYR A 52 -8.81 4.81 -15.43
CA TYR A 52 -7.70 5.61 -15.94
C TYR A 52 -6.66 4.76 -16.68
N TYR A 53 -6.35 3.56 -16.18
CA TYR A 53 -5.37 2.68 -16.79
C TYR A 53 -5.98 1.76 -17.85
N MET A 54 -7.17 1.24 -17.58
CA MET A 54 -7.81 0.26 -18.47
C MET A 54 -9.31 0.15 -18.20
N ASN A 55 -10.09 -0.17 -19.23
CA ASN A 55 -11.54 -0.32 -19.10
C ASN A 55 -11.97 -1.62 -18.41
N GLN A 56 -11.14 -2.64 -18.42
CA GLN A 56 -11.39 -3.94 -17.79
C GLN A 56 -10.12 -4.50 -17.21
N LEU A 57 -10.24 -5.22 -16.09
CA LEU A 57 -9.13 -5.97 -15.51
C LEU A 57 -8.61 -7.01 -16.51
N PRO A 58 -7.28 -7.16 -16.66
CA PRO A 58 -6.68 -8.21 -17.45
C PRO A 58 -7.12 -9.60 -16.98
N GLU A 59 -7.17 -10.57 -17.87
CA GLU A 59 -7.60 -11.93 -17.54
C GLU A 59 -6.74 -12.59 -16.46
N TRP A 60 -5.44 -12.28 -16.43
CA TRP A 60 -4.56 -12.78 -15.39
C TRP A 60 -4.92 -12.21 -14.01
N VAL A 61 -5.33 -10.93 -13.91
CA VAL A 61 -5.80 -10.32 -12.64
C VAL A 61 -7.10 -10.99 -12.20
N LYS A 62 -8.04 -11.20 -13.12
CA LYS A 62 -9.30 -11.90 -12.80
C LYS A 62 -9.04 -13.33 -12.31
N LYS A 63 -8.08 -14.05 -12.92
CA LYS A 63 -7.65 -15.38 -12.47
C LYS A 63 -6.99 -15.32 -11.09
N PHE A 64 -6.07 -14.39 -10.89
CA PHE A 64 -5.40 -14.17 -9.62
C PHE A 64 -6.41 -13.88 -8.50
N ASN A 65 -7.37 -12.98 -8.73
CA ASN A 65 -8.42 -12.64 -7.79
C ASN A 65 -9.26 -13.86 -7.36
N LYS A 66 -9.48 -14.83 -8.25
CA LYS A 66 -10.18 -16.09 -7.90
C LYS A 66 -9.35 -17.00 -6.98
N THR A 67 -8.04 -16.83 -6.90
CA THR A 67 -7.18 -17.58 -5.96
C THR A 67 -7.19 -16.99 -4.56
N ILE A 68 -7.63 -15.72 -4.43
CA ILE A 68 -7.70 -15.03 -3.15
C ILE A 68 -9.00 -15.40 -2.47
N GLN A 69 -8.91 -16.23 -1.41
CA GLN A 69 -10.07 -16.67 -0.66
C GLN A 69 -10.37 -15.73 0.50
N VAL A 70 -10.78 -14.49 0.19
CA VAL A 70 -11.18 -13.50 1.19
C VAL A 70 -12.65 -13.13 0.96
N LYS A 71 -13.44 -13.23 2.02
CA LYS A 71 -14.85 -12.82 1.97
C LYS A 71 -14.93 -11.30 1.71
N PRO A 72 -15.75 -10.85 0.75
CA PRO A 72 -16.02 -9.43 0.56
C PRO A 72 -16.41 -8.73 1.87
N GLY A 73 -15.90 -7.53 2.09
CA GLY A 73 -16.08 -6.78 3.33
C GLY A 73 -15.07 -7.08 4.43
N THR A 74 -14.18 -8.08 4.27
CA THR A 74 -13.12 -8.36 5.24
C THR A 74 -11.96 -7.38 5.06
N ASP A 75 -11.60 -6.68 6.11
CA ASP A 75 -10.43 -5.80 6.10
C ASP A 75 -9.14 -6.61 6.28
N VAL A 76 -8.38 -6.73 5.21
CA VAL A 76 -7.05 -7.35 5.21
C VAL A 76 -5.92 -6.34 5.46
N LYS A 77 -6.23 -5.04 5.45
CA LYS A 77 -5.23 -3.97 5.59
C LYS A 77 -4.70 -3.90 7.02
N GLY A 78 -5.55 -4.15 7.99
CA GLY A 78 -5.24 -4.09 9.43
C GLY A 78 -4.67 -5.39 10.03
N VAL A 79 -4.23 -6.33 9.20
CA VAL A 79 -3.67 -7.61 9.65
C VAL A 79 -2.39 -7.97 8.86
N PRO A 80 -1.48 -8.78 9.42
CA PRO A 80 -0.24 -9.17 8.73
C PRO A 80 -0.45 -9.89 7.38
N ASP A 81 -1.61 -10.54 7.19
CA ASP A 81 -1.96 -11.20 5.92
C ASP A 81 -2.05 -10.22 4.73
N GLY A 82 -2.31 -8.94 4.99
CA GLY A 82 -2.25 -7.89 3.98
C GLY A 82 -0.88 -7.74 3.33
N VAL A 83 0.20 -7.93 4.11
CA VAL A 83 1.57 -7.96 3.58
C VAL A 83 1.74 -9.10 2.59
N THR A 84 1.32 -10.31 2.98
CA THR A 84 1.38 -11.50 2.12
C THR A 84 0.63 -11.27 0.81
N LYS A 85 -0.60 -10.72 0.87
CA LYS A 85 -1.39 -10.42 -0.34
C LYS A 85 -0.74 -9.38 -1.24
N THR A 86 -0.10 -8.38 -0.65
CA THR A 86 0.64 -7.37 -1.43
C THR A 86 1.78 -8.02 -2.22
N PHE A 87 2.59 -8.86 -1.60
CA PHE A 87 3.68 -9.55 -2.29
C PHE A 87 3.20 -10.61 -3.27
N GLN A 88 2.09 -11.30 -2.99
CA GLN A 88 1.46 -12.20 -3.95
C GLN A 88 1.03 -11.47 -5.23
N MET A 89 0.40 -10.30 -5.09
CA MET A 89 0.02 -9.48 -6.24
C MET A 89 1.26 -8.95 -6.98
N ALA A 90 2.30 -8.51 -6.25
CA ALA A 90 3.56 -8.06 -6.85
C ALA A 90 4.23 -9.14 -7.70
N LYS A 91 4.26 -10.39 -7.22
CA LYS A 91 4.75 -11.55 -7.99
C LYS A 91 3.88 -11.79 -9.23
N ALA A 92 2.57 -11.72 -9.09
CA ALA A 92 1.66 -11.91 -10.22
C ALA A 92 1.85 -10.84 -11.30
N VAL A 93 2.09 -9.57 -10.91
CA VAL A 93 2.45 -8.49 -11.85
C VAL A 93 3.77 -8.82 -12.55
N LEU A 94 4.82 -9.17 -11.79
CA LEU A 94 6.14 -9.49 -12.33
C LEU A 94 6.06 -10.57 -13.42
N ASP A 95 5.30 -11.63 -13.13
CA ASP A 95 5.16 -12.78 -14.03
C ASP A 95 4.35 -12.47 -15.29
N ASN A 96 3.17 -11.90 -15.11
CA ASN A 96 2.23 -11.76 -16.21
C ASN A 96 2.53 -10.55 -17.09
N GLU A 97 3.21 -9.54 -16.56
CA GLU A 97 3.65 -8.37 -17.31
C GLU A 97 5.09 -8.53 -17.83
N HIS A 98 5.76 -9.64 -17.51
CA HIS A 98 7.13 -9.95 -17.97
C HIS A 98 8.12 -8.83 -17.61
N LEU A 99 8.11 -8.39 -16.32
CA LEU A 99 8.99 -7.33 -15.87
C LEU A 99 10.45 -7.83 -15.78
N GLY A 100 11.38 -7.01 -16.26
CA GLY A 100 12.79 -7.32 -16.26
C GLY A 100 13.22 -8.33 -17.32
N GLU A 101 12.34 -8.75 -18.23
CA GLU A 101 12.66 -9.67 -19.33
C GLU A 101 13.05 -8.94 -20.63
N GLY A 102 12.84 -7.64 -20.69
CA GLY A 102 13.13 -6.81 -21.86
C GLY A 102 14.51 -6.15 -21.82
N PRO A 103 14.90 -5.44 -22.90
CA PRO A 103 16.17 -4.72 -22.97
C PRO A 103 16.17 -3.39 -22.21
N VAL A 104 15.03 -2.99 -21.67
CA VAL A 104 14.84 -1.70 -21.00
C VAL A 104 14.50 -1.97 -19.52
N THR A 105 15.01 -1.12 -18.64
CA THR A 105 14.68 -1.20 -17.20
C THR A 105 13.19 -0.97 -16.97
N ASP A 106 12.55 -1.89 -16.27
CA ASP A 106 11.17 -1.76 -15.79
C ASP A 106 11.15 -1.32 -14.32
N MET A 107 9.98 -0.92 -13.81
CA MET A 107 9.79 -0.50 -12.42
C MET A 107 8.55 -1.16 -11.81
N LEU A 108 8.71 -1.74 -10.64
CA LEU A 108 7.63 -2.22 -9.79
C LEU A 108 7.68 -1.50 -8.44
N ALA A 109 6.71 -0.64 -8.20
CA ALA A 109 6.54 0.05 -6.92
C ALA A 109 5.60 -0.77 -6.02
N ILE A 110 6.12 -1.23 -4.87
CA ILE A 110 5.35 -2.01 -3.89
C ILE A 110 5.23 -1.19 -2.63
N SER A 111 4.01 -0.93 -2.16
CA SER A 111 3.78 -0.22 -0.89
C SER A 111 3.11 -1.13 0.13
N ILE A 112 3.77 -1.31 1.28
CA ILE A 112 3.30 -2.16 2.37
C ILE A 112 2.40 -1.35 3.30
N SER A 113 1.11 -1.34 3.05
CA SER A 113 0.14 -0.53 3.78
C SER A 113 -0.16 -1.03 5.20
N SER A 114 0.01 -2.32 5.48
CA SER A 114 -0.37 -2.91 6.77
C SER A 114 0.51 -2.45 7.92
N THR A 115 1.79 -2.17 7.69
CA THR A 115 2.72 -1.66 8.72
C THR A 115 2.25 -0.32 9.27
N ASP A 116 1.80 0.58 8.39
CA ASP A 116 1.27 1.89 8.75
C ASP A 116 -0.06 1.77 9.52
N ILE A 117 -1.02 1.00 9.00
CA ILE A 117 -2.35 0.85 9.61
C ILE A 117 -2.25 0.22 11.01
N ILE A 118 -1.45 -0.83 11.15
CA ILE A 118 -1.24 -1.50 12.44
C ILE A 118 -0.44 -0.59 13.38
N GLY A 119 0.56 0.13 12.86
CA GLY A 119 1.32 1.12 13.62
C GLY A 119 0.46 2.24 14.21
N HIS A 120 -0.51 2.75 13.44
CA HIS A 120 -1.49 3.72 13.91
C HIS A 120 -2.41 3.16 15.00
N ALA A 121 -2.86 1.91 14.84
CA ALA A 121 -3.80 1.29 15.77
C ALA A 121 -3.15 0.89 17.11
N TYR A 122 -1.95 0.30 17.07
CA TYR A 122 -1.31 -0.33 18.22
C TYR A 122 -0.03 0.38 18.69
N GLY A 123 0.47 1.32 17.90
CA GLY A 123 1.74 2.03 18.18
C GLY A 123 2.96 1.20 17.84
N THR A 124 4.13 1.87 17.88
CA THR A 124 5.41 1.28 17.41
C THR A 124 5.96 0.17 18.30
N ARG A 125 5.43 -0.01 19.52
CA ARG A 125 5.86 -1.06 20.48
C ARG A 125 4.79 -2.11 20.78
N GLY A 126 3.67 -2.09 20.05
CA GLY A 126 2.64 -3.11 20.15
C GLY A 126 3.11 -4.46 19.61
N LYS A 127 2.61 -5.57 20.18
CA LYS A 127 2.89 -6.92 19.67
C LYS A 127 2.44 -7.05 18.21
N GLU A 128 1.31 -6.47 17.88
CA GLU A 128 0.73 -6.47 16.54
C GLU A 128 1.65 -5.79 15.52
N ASN A 129 2.31 -4.70 15.95
CA ASN A 129 3.29 -4.01 15.12
C ASN A 129 4.56 -4.86 14.91
N TYR A 130 5.03 -5.54 15.97
CA TYR A 130 6.12 -6.50 15.84
C TYR A 130 5.77 -7.62 14.86
N ASP A 131 4.59 -8.23 15.01
CA ASP A 131 4.14 -9.34 14.15
C ASP A 131 4.05 -8.93 12.67
N VAL A 132 3.58 -7.71 12.36
CA VAL A 132 3.51 -7.25 10.96
C VAL A 132 4.90 -6.96 10.38
N TYR A 133 5.85 -6.47 11.16
CA TYR A 133 7.23 -6.28 10.69
C TYR A 133 7.93 -7.61 10.45
N MET A 134 7.76 -8.60 11.35
CA MET A 134 8.29 -9.94 11.13
C MET A 134 7.71 -10.59 9.87
N ARG A 135 6.39 -10.42 9.64
CA ARG A 135 5.75 -10.89 8.40
C ARG A 135 6.32 -10.16 7.18
N THR A 136 6.58 -8.86 7.27
CA THR A 136 7.15 -8.07 6.18
C THR A 136 8.55 -8.57 5.83
N ASP A 137 9.39 -8.83 6.81
CA ASP A 137 10.73 -9.36 6.63
C ASP A 137 10.70 -10.73 5.93
N GLU A 138 9.87 -11.65 6.42
CA GLU A 138 9.70 -12.98 5.81
C GLU A 138 9.23 -12.91 4.35
N GLU A 139 8.20 -12.11 4.07
CA GLU A 139 7.66 -11.99 2.71
C GLU A 139 8.63 -11.28 1.78
N LEU A 140 9.37 -10.28 2.27
CA LEU A 140 10.42 -9.60 1.51
C LEU A 140 11.55 -10.57 1.18
N ALA A 141 12.02 -11.38 2.12
CA ALA A 141 13.05 -12.40 1.87
C ALA A 141 12.62 -13.39 0.79
N LYS A 142 11.37 -13.88 0.86
CA LYS A 142 10.78 -14.74 -0.18
C LYS A 142 10.68 -14.03 -1.53
N PHE A 143 10.33 -12.75 -1.52
CA PHE A 143 10.22 -11.96 -2.75
C PHE A 143 11.57 -11.70 -3.40
N LEU A 144 12.62 -11.38 -2.63
CA LEU A 144 13.98 -11.19 -3.16
C LEU A 144 14.53 -12.51 -3.72
N THR A 145 14.32 -13.63 -3.01
CA THR A 145 14.67 -14.97 -3.54
C THR A 145 13.97 -15.27 -4.86
N TYR A 146 12.70 -14.86 -4.95
CA TYR A 146 11.92 -15.01 -6.17
C TYR A 146 12.48 -14.13 -7.31
N LEU A 147 12.82 -12.87 -7.04
CA LEU A 147 13.48 -11.98 -8.01
C LEU A 147 14.81 -12.56 -8.51
N ASP A 148 15.65 -13.10 -7.61
CA ASP A 148 16.90 -13.75 -7.99
C ASP A 148 16.67 -14.89 -8.98
N SER A 149 15.61 -15.67 -8.81
CA SER A 149 15.26 -16.78 -9.70
C SER A 149 14.61 -16.34 -11.01
N LYS A 150 13.84 -15.25 -10.99
CA LYS A 150 13.03 -14.81 -12.14
C LYS A 150 13.77 -13.86 -13.07
N VAL A 151 14.42 -12.86 -12.49
CA VAL A 151 15.13 -11.80 -13.22
C VAL A 151 16.63 -12.06 -13.27
N GLY A 152 17.15 -12.79 -12.29
CA GLY A 152 18.55 -13.10 -12.13
C GLY A 152 19.24 -12.18 -11.13
N LYS A 153 20.08 -12.77 -10.31
CA LYS A 153 20.85 -12.04 -9.30
C LYS A 153 21.75 -11.00 -9.96
N GLY A 154 21.65 -9.75 -9.48
CA GLY A 154 22.41 -8.62 -10.02
C GLY A 154 21.76 -7.92 -11.23
N ASN A 155 20.62 -8.39 -11.72
CA ASN A 155 19.87 -7.78 -12.82
C ASN A 155 18.76 -6.85 -12.37
N TYR A 156 18.65 -6.57 -11.08
CA TYR A 156 17.68 -5.61 -10.52
C TYR A 156 18.32 -4.73 -9.47
N LEU A 157 17.78 -3.54 -9.32
CA LEU A 157 18.07 -2.64 -8.22
C LEU A 157 16.90 -2.68 -7.24
N PHE A 158 17.17 -3.02 -5.99
CA PHE A 158 16.21 -2.94 -4.90
C PHE A 158 16.55 -1.77 -3.99
N PHE A 159 15.56 -0.97 -3.63
CA PHE A 159 15.66 0.02 -2.56
C PHE A 159 14.41 0.03 -1.71
N LEU A 160 14.56 0.32 -0.43
CA LEU A 160 13.50 0.41 0.55
C LEU A 160 13.48 1.81 1.16
N SER A 161 12.30 2.38 1.29
CA SER A 161 12.06 3.68 1.91
C SER A 161 10.77 3.65 2.72
N ALA A 162 10.59 4.65 3.58
CA ALA A 162 9.32 4.93 4.24
C ALA A 162 8.90 6.36 3.93
N ASP A 163 7.60 6.63 3.94
CA ASP A 163 7.02 7.95 3.77
C ASP A 163 7.14 8.79 5.06
N HIS A 164 7.09 8.15 6.23
CA HIS A 164 7.31 8.76 7.55
C HIS A 164 7.72 7.71 8.60
N GLY A 165 8.12 8.18 9.76
CA GLY A 165 8.33 7.33 10.93
C GLY A 165 7.05 7.15 11.75
N GLY A 166 7.11 6.34 12.82
CA GLY A 166 6.01 6.09 13.74
C GLY A 166 6.26 6.69 15.12
N MET A 167 5.20 7.12 15.82
CA MET A 167 5.21 7.56 17.22
C MET A 167 4.88 6.40 18.17
N HIS A 168 5.29 6.55 19.42
CA HIS A 168 4.77 5.71 20.48
C HIS A 168 3.31 6.06 20.78
N ASN A 169 2.51 5.04 21.04
CA ASN A 169 1.14 5.20 21.51
C ASN A 169 1.14 5.90 22.90
N ALA A 170 0.16 6.77 23.16
CA ALA A 170 0.03 7.49 24.43
C ALA A 170 0.01 6.55 25.65
N ASN A 171 -0.57 5.35 25.54
CA ASN A 171 -0.60 4.38 26.63
C ASN A 171 0.81 3.84 26.96
N VAL A 172 1.65 3.60 25.95
CA VAL A 172 3.06 3.21 26.16
C VAL A 172 3.82 4.34 26.84
N MET A 173 3.60 5.57 26.43
CA MET A 173 4.21 6.75 27.08
C MET A 173 3.82 6.85 28.55
N LYS A 174 2.53 6.69 28.87
CA LYS A 174 2.02 6.68 30.26
C LYS A 174 2.62 5.55 31.10
N GLN A 175 2.81 4.35 30.55
CA GLN A 175 3.49 3.25 31.24
C GLN A 175 4.94 3.60 31.62
N HIS A 176 5.60 4.42 30.79
CA HIS A 176 6.94 4.95 31.07
C HIS A 176 6.94 6.25 31.89
N LYS A 177 5.80 6.63 32.49
CA LYS A 177 5.63 7.85 33.28
C LYS A 177 5.89 9.13 32.48
N ILE A 178 5.74 9.09 31.17
CA ILE A 178 5.85 10.23 30.28
C ILE A 178 4.44 10.81 30.10
N PRO A 179 4.21 12.10 30.37
CA PRO A 179 2.92 12.73 30.15
C PRO A 179 2.53 12.62 28.68
N ALA A 180 1.41 11.99 28.40
CA ALA A 180 0.89 11.83 27.05
C ALA A 180 -0.61 11.63 27.10
N ASP A 181 -1.31 12.10 26.06
CA ASP A 181 -2.72 11.82 25.91
C ASP A 181 -3.08 11.65 24.44
N GLY A 182 -4.20 10.99 24.18
CA GLY A 182 -4.75 10.83 22.85
C GLY A 182 -5.73 11.96 22.55
N TYR A 183 -5.57 12.62 21.40
CA TYR A 183 -6.51 13.61 20.91
C TYR A 183 -7.14 13.14 19.60
N ALA A 184 -8.45 12.99 19.64
CA ALA A 184 -9.23 12.62 18.47
C ALA A 184 -9.93 13.86 17.91
N ALA A 185 -9.29 14.53 16.96
CA ALA A 185 -9.77 15.79 16.38
C ALA A 185 -11.22 15.70 15.85
N TRP A 186 -11.63 14.55 15.34
CA TRP A 186 -12.99 14.32 14.85
C TRP A 186 -14.07 14.39 15.94
N ASN A 187 -13.71 14.25 17.23
CA ASN A 187 -14.65 14.42 18.33
C ASN A 187 -15.07 15.90 18.48
N GLU A 188 -14.25 16.82 17.99
CA GLU A 188 -14.52 18.25 18.03
C GLU A 188 -15.34 18.74 16.84
N ILE A 189 -15.44 17.95 15.78
CA ILE A 189 -16.15 18.36 14.55
C ILE A 189 -17.64 18.59 14.81
N LYS A 190 -18.29 17.72 15.57
CA LYS A 190 -19.73 17.86 15.89
C LYS A 190 -20.00 19.09 16.75
N PRO A 191 -19.31 19.30 17.91
CA PRO A 191 -19.44 20.53 18.69
C PRO A 191 -19.13 21.78 17.88
N LEU A 192 -18.10 21.75 17.04
CA LEU A 192 -17.72 22.87 16.18
C LEU A 192 -18.84 23.22 15.19
N ASN A 193 -19.36 22.24 14.45
CA ASN A 193 -20.47 22.44 13.52
C ASN A 193 -21.72 22.97 14.23
N ALA A 194 -22.03 22.48 15.45
CA ALA A 194 -23.16 22.98 16.24
C ALA A 194 -22.99 24.46 16.63
N ALA A 195 -21.80 24.84 17.09
CA ALA A 195 -21.49 26.22 17.44
C ALA A 195 -21.56 27.17 16.24
N PHE A 196 -21.06 26.74 15.07
CA PHE A 196 -21.14 27.53 13.83
C PHE A 196 -22.57 27.64 13.30
N LYS A 197 -23.38 26.58 13.43
CA LYS A 197 -24.80 26.64 13.09
C LYS A 197 -25.56 27.63 13.95
N GLU A 198 -25.34 27.58 15.25
CA GLU A 198 -25.98 28.50 16.22
C GLU A 198 -25.58 29.95 15.97
N LYS A 199 -24.27 30.20 15.83
CA LYS A 199 -23.74 31.56 15.75
C LYS A 199 -23.84 32.22 14.38
N TYR A 200 -23.72 31.44 13.32
CA TYR A 200 -23.58 31.97 11.96
C TYR A 200 -24.56 31.34 10.94
N GLY A 201 -25.40 30.40 11.35
CA GLY A 201 -26.30 29.69 10.46
C GLY A 201 -25.61 28.72 9.46
N ILE A 202 -24.33 28.39 9.70
CA ILE A 202 -23.54 27.50 8.83
C ILE A 202 -23.68 26.07 9.33
N GLU A 203 -24.26 25.18 8.54
CA GLU A 203 -24.55 23.82 8.99
C GLU A 203 -23.32 22.89 9.09
N LYS A 204 -22.29 23.14 8.25
CA LYS A 204 -21.09 22.30 8.21
C LYS A 204 -19.87 23.15 7.83
N VAL A 205 -18.82 23.11 8.66
CA VAL A 205 -17.52 23.77 8.42
C VAL A 205 -16.36 22.80 8.31
N ALA A 206 -16.55 21.52 8.71
CA ALA A 206 -15.59 20.44 8.57
C ALA A 206 -16.31 19.09 8.38
#